data_270f8ecb7cf15daba490458874ab5c2c
#
_entry.id   270f8ecb7cf15daba490458874ab5c2c
#
_cell.length_a   1.000
_cell.length_b   1.000
_cell.length_c   1.000
_cell.angle_alpha   90.00
_cell.angle_beta   90.00
_cell.angle_gamma   90.00
#
_symmetry.space_group_name_H-M   'P 1'
#
loop_
_entity.id
_entity.type
_entity.pdbx_description
1 polymer ?
#
loop_
_entity_poly.entity_id
_entity_poly.type
_entity_poly.pdbx_seq_one_letter_code
_entity_poly.pdbx_strand_id
1 'polypeptide(L)'
;LVVAFAIAALFLPGGTASNAAADGPIVIRYASLAPSSSAFGKILKAWGRTFKQETEGRAELRFYAGGSQGDERDFIRKIRAGQIDAAGITTTGMGMIVRPILVLTAPGLITEMDQLEHVRTELRARFEEMFHDVGFELLTWGDGGKNRLFSANPFARPADLKAGRPWAWKDDPVFASYLGVIGANPVRVGANEVYGGLQTRMIDTVPCSGIMAVAMQWYTKLNYMAKQNFNIIIGGSIVKKEIFDRLTPGDQKILLDTAERSARAMDKIVIRDDTKAYKTLIERGMTEVNLTPYQAEWDAVAKKSREELAGRVYSKSLLDQVTKLAAGK
;
A
#
# COMPACT_ATOMS: atom_id res chain seq x y z
N LEU A 1 8.89 -91.28 -1.40
CA LEU A 1 8.20 -90.50 -0.33
C LEU A 1 8.36 -89.02 -0.66
N VAL A 2 7.31 -88.43 -1.19
CA VAL A 2 7.29 -86.98 -1.49
C VAL A 2 6.41 -86.31 -0.42
N VAL A 3 7.00 -85.43 0.37
CA VAL A 3 6.30 -84.65 1.38
C VAL A 3 5.98 -83.29 0.76
N ALA A 4 4.70 -83.02 0.59
CA ALA A 4 4.18 -81.74 0.12
C ALA A 4 4.04 -80.78 1.34
N PHE A 5 4.72 -79.66 1.33
CA PHE A 5 4.50 -78.57 2.26
C PHE A 5 3.47 -77.57 1.67
N ALA A 6 2.34 -77.44 2.33
CA ALA A 6 1.33 -76.45 2.01
C ALA A 6 1.70 -75.13 2.71
N ILE A 7 1.96 -74.07 1.96
CA ILE A 7 2.17 -72.71 2.50
C ILE A 7 0.79 -72.01 2.51
N ALA A 8 0.27 -71.76 3.70
CA ALA A 8 -0.90 -70.94 3.91
C ALA A 8 -0.50 -69.46 3.82
N ALA A 9 -0.96 -68.78 2.79
CA ALA A 9 -0.81 -67.32 2.64
C ALA A 9 -1.80 -66.59 3.55
N LEU A 10 -1.33 -65.94 4.61
CA LEU A 10 -2.09 -64.96 5.40
C LEU A 10 -2.27 -63.70 4.58
N PHE A 11 -3.48 -63.46 4.11
CA PHE A 11 -3.89 -62.16 3.62
C PHE A 11 -4.09 -61.19 4.84
N LEU A 12 -3.17 -60.28 5.04
CA LEU A 12 -3.37 -59.11 5.90
C LEU A 12 -4.13 -58.05 5.09
N PRO A 13 -5.21 -57.46 5.60
CA PRO A 13 -5.85 -56.34 4.92
C PRO A 13 -4.88 -55.17 4.92
N GLY A 14 -4.46 -54.79 3.70
CA GLY A 14 -3.65 -53.58 3.49
C GLY A 14 -4.46 -52.35 3.92
N GLY A 15 -4.14 -51.82 5.09
CA GLY A 15 -4.52 -50.48 5.46
C GLY A 15 -3.92 -49.51 4.44
N THR A 16 -4.73 -48.83 3.68
CA THR A 16 -4.33 -47.67 2.91
C THR A 16 -3.91 -46.59 3.90
N ALA A 17 -2.62 -46.60 4.29
CA ALA A 17 -2.03 -45.44 4.90
C ALA A 17 -2.13 -44.31 3.87
N SER A 18 -3.06 -43.42 4.10
CA SER A 18 -3.08 -42.11 3.44
C SER A 18 -1.71 -41.48 3.71
N ASN A 19 -0.85 -41.45 2.69
CA ASN A 19 0.32 -40.61 2.67
C ASN A 19 -0.14 -39.16 2.67
N ALA A 20 -0.56 -38.65 3.83
CA ALA A 20 -0.46 -37.24 4.12
C ALA A 20 1.06 -36.96 4.19
N ALA A 21 1.63 -36.69 3.02
CA ALA A 21 2.96 -36.10 2.97
C ALA A 21 2.90 -34.88 3.89
N ALA A 22 3.71 -34.89 4.94
CA ALA A 22 3.91 -33.75 5.80
C ALA A 22 4.65 -32.69 4.97
N ASP A 23 3.92 -32.00 4.08
CA ASP A 23 4.39 -30.76 3.50
C ASP A 23 4.57 -29.81 4.68
N GLY A 24 5.82 -29.30 4.84
CA GLY A 24 6.11 -28.31 5.89
C GLY A 24 5.17 -27.10 5.75
N PRO A 25 5.19 -26.17 6.70
CA PRO A 25 4.27 -25.04 6.72
C PRO A 25 4.32 -24.27 5.41
N ILE A 26 3.15 -23.81 4.94
CA ILE A 26 3.07 -22.89 3.81
C ILE A 26 3.67 -21.55 4.23
N VAL A 27 4.81 -21.19 3.66
CA VAL A 27 5.51 -19.93 3.95
C VAL A 27 5.12 -18.90 2.91
N ILE A 28 4.42 -17.85 3.33
CA ILE A 28 4.05 -16.70 2.49
C ILE A 28 5.12 -15.62 2.68
N ARG A 29 5.91 -15.36 1.64
CA ARG A 29 6.99 -14.36 1.62
C ARG A 29 6.39 -12.99 1.32
N TYR A 30 6.38 -12.11 2.33
CA TYR A 30 5.70 -10.82 2.30
C TYR A 30 6.70 -9.67 2.32
N ALA A 31 6.68 -8.78 1.31
CA ALA A 31 7.54 -7.61 1.22
C ALA A 31 6.82 -6.32 1.67
N SER A 32 7.57 -5.37 2.24
CA SER A 32 7.06 -4.06 2.63
C SER A 32 8.17 -3.01 2.62
N LEU A 33 7.82 -1.77 2.24
CA LEU A 33 8.69 -0.61 2.37
C LEU A 33 8.83 -0.15 3.83
N ALA A 34 7.89 -0.51 4.69
CA ALA A 34 7.90 -0.10 6.09
C ALA A 34 9.14 -0.63 6.84
N PRO A 35 9.93 0.26 7.48
CA PRO A 35 11.03 -0.18 8.34
C PRO A 35 10.53 -1.08 9.47
N SER A 36 11.30 -2.10 9.80
CA SER A 36 10.91 -3.10 10.82
C SER A 36 10.71 -2.51 12.23
N SER A 37 11.35 -1.38 12.52
CA SER A 37 11.24 -0.62 13.77
C SER A 37 10.05 0.35 13.82
N SER A 38 9.47 0.68 12.66
CA SER A 38 8.31 1.57 12.57
C SER A 38 7.05 0.94 13.19
N ALA A 39 6.02 1.76 13.45
CA ALA A 39 4.72 1.28 13.89
C ALA A 39 4.13 0.24 12.90
N PHE A 40 4.23 0.53 11.60
CA PHE A 40 3.82 -0.38 10.54
C PHE A 40 4.54 -1.73 10.63
N GLY A 41 5.88 -1.72 10.73
CA GLY A 41 6.68 -2.95 10.82
C GLY A 41 6.37 -3.79 12.06
N LYS A 42 6.07 -3.14 13.20
CA LYS A 42 5.67 -3.82 14.44
C LYS A 42 4.32 -4.53 14.30
N ILE A 43 3.35 -3.88 13.65
CA ILE A 43 2.01 -4.46 13.42
C ILE A 43 2.12 -5.64 12.45
N LEU A 44 2.85 -5.51 11.34
CA LEU A 44 3.08 -6.61 10.42
C LEU A 44 3.68 -7.84 11.12
N LYS A 45 4.68 -7.63 11.99
CA LYS A 45 5.25 -8.71 12.81
C LYS A 45 4.23 -9.34 13.77
N ALA A 46 3.35 -8.52 14.37
CA ALA A 46 2.28 -9.01 15.22
C ALA A 46 1.28 -9.85 14.41
N TRP A 47 0.88 -9.37 13.24
CA TRP A 47 0.01 -10.13 12.32
C TRP A 47 0.61 -11.49 11.97
N GLY A 48 1.89 -11.56 11.59
CA GLY A 48 2.55 -12.84 11.27
C GLY A 48 2.54 -13.83 12.43
N ARG A 49 2.75 -13.35 13.68
CA ARG A 49 2.64 -14.22 14.87
C ARG A 49 1.21 -14.73 15.07
N THR A 50 0.21 -13.87 14.97
CA THR A 50 -1.20 -14.22 15.13
C THR A 50 -1.63 -15.21 14.05
N PHE A 51 -1.29 -14.98 12.79
CA PHE A 51 -1.61 -15.87 11.68
C PHE A 51 -0.98 -17.27 11.90
N LYS A 52 0.31 -17.32 12.25
CA LYS A 52 0.98 -18.60 12.54
C LYS A 52 0.34 -19.33 13.71
N GLN A 53 -0.05 -18.60 14.76
CA GLN A 53 -0.69 -19.20 15.95
C GLN A 53 -2.07 -19.74 15.61
N GLU A 54 -2.92 -19.00 14.90
CA GLU A 54 -4.29 -19.41 14.58
C GLU A 54 -4.35 -20.52 13.52
N THR A 55 -3.32 -20.62 12.65
CA THR A 55 -3.15 -21.77 11.76
C THR A 55 -2.43 -22.95 12.41
N GLU A 56 -2.13 -22.88 13.72
CA GLU A 56 -1.39 -23.93 14.45
C GLU A 56 -0.05 -24.28 13.77
N GLY A 57 0.57 -23.31 13.10
CA GLY A 57 1.83 -23.47 12.37
C GLY A 57 1.72 -24.10 10.98
N ARG A 58 0.53 -24.39 10.46
CA ARG A 58 0.34 -24.89 9.09
C ARG A 58 0.75 -23.86 8.03
N ALA A 59 0.64 -22.56 8.38
CA ALA A 59 1.08 -21.47 7.50
C ALA A 59 1.77 -20.36 8.29
N GLU A 60 2.67 -19.62 7.66
CA GLU A 60 3.37 -18.48 8.26
C GLU A 60 3.63 -17.36 7.27
N LEU A 61 3.70 -16.11 7.79
CA LEU A 61 4.15 -14.94 7.04
C LEU A 61 5.62 -14.67 7.33
N ARG A 62 6.45 -14.61 6.28
CA ARG A 62 7.86 -14.24 6.37
C ARG A 62 8.05 -12.84 5.80
N PHE A 63 8.31 -11.86 6.68
CA PHE A 63 8.41 -10.46 6.31
C PHE A 63 9.79 -10.03 5.83
N TYR A 64 9.83 -9.32 4.71
CA TYR A 64 10.96 -8.59 4.17
C TYR A 64 10.67 -7.09 4.28
N ALA A 65 11.20 -6.46 5.33
CA ALA A 65 10.91 -5.08 5.70
C ALA A 65 11.89 -4.08 5.09
N GLY A 66 11.51 -2.78 5.11
CA GLY A 66 12.41 -1.66 4.79
C GLY A 66 12.87 -1.62 3.34
N GLY A 67 12.07 -2.14 2.41
CA GLY A 67 12.43 -2.15 1.01
C GLY A 67 13.57 -3.10 0.63
N SER A 68 13.89 -4.10 1.49
CA SER A 68 14.96 -5.08 1.22
C SER A 68 14.71 -5.91 -0.05
N GLN A 69 13.49 -5.91 -0.58
CA GLN A 69 13.12 -6.54 -1.83
C GLN A 69 13.01 -5.54 -3.01
N GLY A 70 13.40 -4.28 -2.82
CA GLY A 70 13.30 -3.20 -3.77
C GLY A 70 12.11 -2.28 -3.48
N ASP A 71 11.58 -1.62 -4.51
CA ASP A 71 10.40 -0.77 -4.46
C ASP A 71 9.12 -1.57 -4.84
N GLU A 72 7.94 -0.96 -4.76
CA GLU A 72 6.64 -1.61 -5.06
C GLU A 72 6.60 -2.24 -6.47
N ARG A 73 7.21 -1.59 -7.46
CA ARG A 73 7.42 -2.18 -8.79
C ARG A 73 8.17 -3.51 -8.72
N ASP A 74 9.24 -3.54 -7.92
CA ASP A 74 10.04 -4.75 -7.74
C ASP A 74 9.25 -5.84 -7.02
N PHE A 75 8.43 -5.46 -6.03
CA PHE A 75 7.56 -6.41 -5.35
C PHE A 75 6.62 -7.08 -6.33
N ILE A 76 5.90 -6.30 -7.16
CA ILE A 76 4.95 -6.84 -8.12
C ILE A 76 5.65 -7.73 -9.14
N ARG A 77 6.81 -7.31 -9.67
CA ARG A 77 7.63 -8.12 -10.59
C ARG A 77 8.07 -9.43 -9.94
N LYS A 78 8.53 -9.38 -8.68
CA LYS A 78 8.97 -10.55 -7.91
C LYS A 78 7.82 -11.48 -7.54
N ILE A 79 6.62 -10.95 -7.24
CA ILE A 79 5.43 -11.78 -7.01
C ILE A 79 5.06 -12.53 -8.29
N ARG A 80 5.01 -11.85 -9.43
CA ARG A 80 4.72 -12.50 -10.72
C ARG A 80 5.75 -13.57 -11.07
N ALA A 81 7.02 -13.35 -10.73
CA ALA A 81 8.12 -14.30 -10.94
C ALA A 81 8.21 -15.41 -9.86
N GLY A 82 7.34 -15.41 -8.83
CA GLY A 82 7.35 -16.41 -7.76
C GLY A 82 8.54 -16.29 -6.79
N GLN A 83 9.23 -15.15 -6.77
CA GLN A 83 10.36 -14.90 -5.84
C GLN A 83 9.88 -14.46 -4.45
N ILE A 84 8.77 -13.71 -4.38
CA ILE A 84 7.98 -13.43 -3.18
C ILE A 84 6.50 -13.71 -3.49
N ASP A 85 5.64 -13.72 -2.48
CA ASP A 85 4.28 -14.22 -2.59
C ASP A 85 3.23 -13.14 -2.34
N ALA A 86 3.57 -12.16 -1.51
CA ALA A 86 2.68 -11.12 -1.01
C ALA A 86 3.44 -9.81 -0.77
N ALA A 87 2.72 -8.71 -0.68
CA ALA A 87 3.29 -7.42 -0.33
C ALA A 87 2.26 -6.47 0.29
N GLY A 88 2.75 -5.56 1.15
CA GLY A 88 2.07 -4.33 1.51
C GLY A 88 2.47 -3.24 0.53
N ILE A 89 1.51 -2.68 -0.19
CA ILE A 89 1.71 -1.70 -1.26
C ILE A 89 0.74 -0.54 -1.12
N THR A 90 1.10 0.61 -1.67
CA THR A 90 0.21 1.76 -1.80
C THR A 90 -0.65 1.65 -3.06
N THR A 91 -1.57 2.61 -3.25
CA THR A 91 -2.34 2.70 -4.51
C THR A 91 -1.45 2.83 -5.74
N THR A 92 -0.22 3.33 -5.63
CA THR A 92 0.76 3.32 -6.74
C THR A 92 1.06 1.89 -7.17
N GLY A 93 1.43 1.02 -6.24
CA GLY A 93 1.63 -0.40 -6.51
C GLY A 93 0.34 -1.12 -6.94
N MET A 94 -0.78 -0.86 -6.26
CA MET A 94 -2.08 -1.40 -6.64
C MET A 94 -2.44 -1.06 -8.09
N GLY A 95 -2.17 0.18 -8.53
CA GLY A 95 -2.44 0.65 -9.88
C GLY A 95 -1.58 0.01 -10.97
N MET A 96 -0.47 -0.64 -10.61
CA MET A 96 0.31 -1.47 -11.55
C MET A 96 -0.34 -2.83 -11.80
N ILE A 97 -1.26 -3.24 -10.93
CA ILE A 97 -2.03 -4.49 -11.02
C ILE A 97 -3.43 -4.18 -11.56
N VAL A 98 -4.14 -3.26 -10.90
CA VAL A 98 -5.51 -2.84 -11.22
C VAL A 98 -5.52 -1.32 -11.39
N ARG A 99 -5.27 -0.84 -12.61
CA ARG A 99 -5.09 0.58 -12.90
C ARG A 99 -6.24 1.49 -12.46
N PRO A 100 -7.53 1.10 -12.58
CA PRO A 100 -8.66 1.93 -12.16
C PRO A 100 -8.65 2.34 -10.67
N ILE A 101 -7.98 1.60 -9.79
CA ILE A 101 -7.91 1.90 -8.35
C ILE A 101 -7.26 3.26 -8.06
N LEU A 102 -6.46 3.78 -8.99
CA LEU A 102 -5.80 5.09 -8.89
C LEU A 102 -6.80 6.25 -8.81
N VAL A 103 -8.07 6.04 -9.13
CA VAL A 103 -9.13 7.04 -8.93
C VAL A 103 -9.26 7.44 -7.45
N LEU A 104 -8.96 6.54 -6.52
CA LEU A 104 -9.03 6.81 -5.09
C LEU A 104 -8.01 7.85 -4.61
N THR A 105 -6.93 8.06 -5.37
CA THR A 105 -5.91 9.07 -5.09
C THR A 105 -6.00 10.29 -5.99
N ALA A 106 -7.09 10.42 -6.75
CA ALA A 106 -7.32 11.58 -7.61
C ALA A 106 -7.23 12.88 -6.80
N PRO A 107 -6.40 13.86 -7.24
CA PRO A 107 -6.07 15.03 -6.42
C PRO A 107 -7.30 15.83 -5.99
N GLY A 108 -7.37 16.16 -4.69
CA GLY A 108 -8.46 16.95 -4.10
C GLY A 108 -9.84 16.29 -4.09
N LEU A 109 -9.91 14.96 -4.33
CA LEU A 109 -11.20 14.25 -4.39
C LEU A 109 -11.59 13.65 -3.04
N ILE A 110 -10.66 12.91 -2.42
CA ILE A 110 -10.83 12.30 -1.10
C ILE A 110 -9.76 12.88 -0.19
N THR A 111 -10.13 13.78 0.70
CA THR A 111 -9.23 14.50 1.59
C THR A 111 -9.49 14.20 3.07
N GLU A 112 -10.64 13.61 3.41
CA GLU A 112 -11.02 13.26 4.76
C GLU A 112 -11.25 11.74 4.89
N MET A 113 -11.04 11.21 6.10
CA MET A 113 -11.10 9.77 6.35
C MET A 113 -12.51 9.20 6.23
N ASP A 114 -13.54 9.97 6.60
CA ASP A 114 -14.94 9.59 6.46
C ASP A 114 -15.36 9.49 4.97
N GLN A 115 -14.87 10.40 4.12
CA GLN A 115 -15.05 10.30 2.67
C GLN A 115 -14.42 9.02 2.12
N LEU A 116 -13.17 8.72 2.57
CA LEU A 116 -12.48 7.50 2.15
C LEU A 116 -13.24 6.24 2.58
N GLU A 117 -13.69 6.20 3.84
CA GLU A 117 -14.41 5.04 4.36
C GLU A 117 -15.70 4.79 3.61
N HIS A 118 -16.46 5.85 3.30
CA HIS A 118 -17.69 5.74 2.51
C HIS A 118 -17.39 5.24 1.08
N VAL A 119 -16.45 5.85 0.37
CA VAL A 119 -16.06 5.43 -0.99
C VAL A 119 -15.56 4.00 -1.01
N ARG A 120 -14.73 3.63 -0.03
CA ARG A 120 -14.17 2.28 0.08
C ARG A 120 -15.24 1.25 0.34
N THR A 121 -16.19 1.52 1.23
CA THR A 121 -17.30 0.60 1.53
C THR A 121 -18.12 0.30 0.27
N GLU A 122 -18.44 1.33 -0.52
CA GLU A 122 -19.25 1.19 -1.73
C GLU A 122 -18.51 0.49 -2.91
N LEU A 123 -17.19 0.64 -2.98
CA LEU A 123 -16.41 0.14 -4.11
C LEU A 123 -15.52 -1.06 -3.76
N ARG A 124 -15.51 -1.49 -2.51
CA ARG A 124 -14.63 -2.56 -2.00
C ARG A 124 -14.75 -3.83 -2.84
N ALA A 125 -15.96 -4.38 -2.94
CA ALA A 125 -16.19 -5.64 -3.66
C ALA A 125 -15.75 -5.56 -5.12
N ARG A 126 -16.02 -4.43 -5.78
CA ARG A 126 -15.59 -4.21 -7.17
C ARG A 126 -14.08 -4.23 -7.34
N PHE A 127 -13.32 -3.60 -6.44
CA PHE A 127 -11.86 -3.60 -6.54
C PHE A 127 -11.28 -4.96 -6.17
N GLU A 128 -11.83 -5.64 -5.14
CA GLU A 128 -11.41 -6.99 -4.77
C GLU A 128 -11.61 -7.97 -5.94
N GLU A 129 -12.76 -7.94 -6.63
CA GLU A 129 -13.01 -8.72 -7.84
C GLU A 129 -11.99 -8.43 -8.95
N MET A 130 -11.67 -7.14 -9.20
CA MET A 130 -10.66 -6.76 -10.19
C MET A 130 -9.26 -7.33 -9.88
N PHE A 131 -8.88 -7.41 -8.59
CA PHE A 131 -7.63 -8.05 -8.19
C PHE A 131 -7.69 -9.56 -8.40
N HIS A 132 -8.79 -10.18 -8.01
CA HIS A 132 -9.03 -11.61 -8.19
C HIS A 132 -8.90 -12.04 -9.68
N ASP A 133 -9.52 -11.29 -10.58
CA ASP A 133 -9.54 -11.57 -12.03
C ASP A 133 -8.15 -11.53 -12.66
N VAL A 134 -7.21 -10.80 -12.07
CA VAL A 134 -5.83 -10.71 -12.58
C VAL A 134 -4.83 -11.54 -11.77
N GLY A 135 -5.32 -12.46 -10.94
CA GLY A 135 -4.52 -13.46 -10.24
C GLY A 135 -3.90 -12.99 -8.92
N PHE A 136 -4.56 -12.03 -8.27
CA PHE A 136 -4.19 -11.54 -6.92
C PHE A 136 -5.40 -11.56 -6.00
N GLU A 137 -5.15 -11.73 -4.71
CA GLU A 137 -6.15 -11.47 -3.67
C GLU A 137 -5.75 -10.21 -2.89
N LEU A 138 -6.70 -9.29 -2.74
CA LEU A 138 -6.57 -8.14 -1.87
C LEU A 138 -7.01 -8.55 -0.46
N LEU A 139 -6.03 -8.86 0.40
CA LEU A 139 -6.29 -9.39 1.75
C LEU A 139 -6.92 -8.35 2.67
N THR A 140 -6.51 -7.10 2.53
CA THR A 140 -7.03 -5.99 3.32
C THR A 140 -6.60 -4.65 2.75
N TRP A 141 -7.36 -3.63 3.07
CA TRP A 141 -7.02 -2.23 2.85
C TRP A 141 -6.21 -1.69 4.03
N GLY A 142 -5.54 -0.56 3.83
CA GLY A 142 -4.81 0.14 4.88
C GLY A 142 -4.59 1.60 4.49
N ASP A 143 -4.42 2.44 5.49
CA ASP A 143 -4.25 3.87 5.31
C ASP A 143 -2.84 4.31 5.71
N GLY A 144 -2.31 5.32 5.02
CA GLY A 144 -0.97 5.88 5.28
C GLY A 144 -0.99 7.30 5.83
N GLY A 145 -2.18 7.84 6.12
CA GLY A 145 -2.37 9.19 6.66
C GLY A 145 -2.65 10.26 5.61
N LYS A 146 -2.79 11.50 6.06
CA LYS A 146 -3.08 12.66 5.20
C LYS A 146 -1.86 13.03 4.37
N ASN A 147 -1.98 12.96 3.04
CA ASN A 147 -0.91 13.25 2.10
C ASN A 147 -0.76 14.75 1.91
N ARG A 148 0.35 15.31 2.36
CA ARG A 148 0.67 16.74 2.31
C ARG A 148 1.96 16.96 1.53
N LEU A 149 2.13 18.19 1.03
CA LEU A 149 3.41 18.61 0.48
C LEU A 149 4.37 19.00 1.61
N PHE A 150 5.57 18.44 1.56
CA PHE A 150 6.71 18.83 2.36
C PHE A 150 7.79 19.35 1.44
N SER A 151 8.46 20.45 1.81
CA SER A 151 9.50 21.08 0.99
C SER A 151 10.69 21.56 1.82
N ALA A 152 11.88 21.51 1.21
CA ALA A 152 13.06 22.19 1.73
C ALA A 152 12.97 23.73 1.54
N ASN A 153 12.21 24.17 0.55
CA ASN A 153 12.05 25.56 0.13
C ASN A 153 10.64 26.08 0.46
N PRO A 154 10.48 27.41 0.69
CA PRO A 154 9.15 27.99 0.88
C PRO A 154 8.29 27.82 -0.36
N PHE A 155 7.00 27.59 -0.15
CA PHE A 155 5.97 27.52 -1.20
C PHE A 155 4.61 27.95 -0.61
N ALA A 156 3.70 28.42 -1.44
CA ALA A 156 2.31 28.69 -1.08
C ALA A 156 1.36 28.45 -2.27
N ARG A 157 1.82 28.72 -3.49
CA ARG A 157 1.03 28.56 -4.73
C ARG A 157 1.52 27.37 -5.53
N PRO A 158 0.67 26.79 -6.38
CA PRO A 158 1.12 25.74 -7.30
C PRO A 158 2.35 26.13 -8.14
N ALA A 159 2.38 27.41 -8.59
CA ALA A 159 3.47 27.92 -9.40
C ALA A 159 4.85 27.86 -8.72
N ASP A 160 4.90 27.88 -7.39
CA ASP A 160 6.18 27.84 -6.64
C ASP A 160 6.90 26.52 -6.82
N LEU A 161 6.16 25.43 -7.14
CA LEU A 161 6.76 24.12 -7.39
C LEU A 161 7.50 24.04 -8.74
N LYS A 162 7.32 25.01 -9.66
CA LYS A 162 7.96 24.98 -11.00
C LYS A 162 9.48 25.09 -10.92
N ALA A 163 9.99 25.90 -10.00
CA ALA A 163 11.42 26.13 -9.82
C ALA A 163 12.09 25.04 -8.96
N GLY A 164 11.27 24.20 -8.32
CA GLY A 164 11.72 23.13 -7.44
C GLY A 164 12.03 21.83 -8.18
N ARG A 165 12.41 20.84 -7.41
CA ARG A 165 12.66 19.46 -7.83
C ARG A 165 11.72 18.53 -7.06
N PRO A 166 10.40 18.61 -7.33
CA PRO A 166 9.41 17.77 -6.63
C PRO A 166 9.61 16.32 -7.02
N TRP A 167 9.54 15.45 -6.03
CA TRP A 167 9.51 14.02 -6.25
C TRP A 167 8.12 13.56 -6.70
N ALA A 168 8.06 12.78 -7.75
CA ALA A 168 6.92 11.90 -8.00
C ALA A 168 7.42 10.46 -8.06
N TRP A 169 6.72 9.57 -7.40
CA TRP A 169 7.09 8.16 -7.45
C TRP A 169 7.16 7.69 -8.91
N LYS A 170 8.19 6.91 -9.23
CA LYS A 170 8.51 6.52 -10.61
C LYS A 170 7.30 6.00 -11.39
N ASP A 171 6.42 5.26 -10.72
CA ASP A 171 5.28 4.58 -11.30
C ASP A 171 3.93 5.22 -10.95
N ASP A 172 3.93 6.39 -10.31
CA ASP A 172 2.73 7.14 -10.00
C ASP A 172 2.35 8.09 -11.16
N PRO A 173 1.32 7.76 -11.97
CA PRO A 173 0.85 8.64 -13.02
C PRO A 173 0.01 9.80 -12.50
N VAL A 174 -0.57 9.66 -11.29
CA VAL A 174 -1.52 10.63 -10.74
C VAL A 174 -0.80 11.88 -10.28
N PHE A 175 0.18 11.74 -9.38
CA PHE A 175 0.93 12.89 -8.90
C PHE A 175 1.85 13.48 -10.00
N ALA A 176 2.36 12.64 -10.91
CA ALA A 176 3.10 13.12 -12.08
C ALA A 176 2.24 14.00 -12.99
N SER A 177 0.97 13.63 -13.25
CA SER A 177 0.03 14.48 -13.99
C SER A 177 -0.28 15.78 -13.24
N TYR A 178 -0.47 15.71 -11.92
CA TYR A 178 -0.68 16.88 -11.08
C TYR A 178 0.47 17.90 -11.21
N LEU A 179 1.72 17.43 -11.11
CA LEU A 179 2.90 18.27 -11.30
C LEU A 179 3.02 18.78 -12.76
N GLY A 180 2.65 17.95 -13.74
CA GLY A 180 2.62 18.34 -15.16
C GLY A 180 1.63 19.49 -15.43
N VAL A 181 0.44 19.47 -14.83
CA VAL A 181 -0.54 20.56 -14.89
C VAL A 181 0.02 21.85 -14.29
N ILE A 182 0.78 21.77 -13.22
CA ILE A 182 1.50 22.90 -12.62
C ILE A 182 2.58 23.43 -13.58
N GLY A 183 3.15 22.57 -14.43
CA GLY A 183 4.32 22.86 -15.26
C GLY A 183 5.64 22.64 -14.50
N ALA A 184 5.63 21.82 -13.45
CA ALA A 184 6.82 21.39 -12.72
C ALA A 184 7.37 20.08 -13.33
N ASN A 185 8.70 19.93 -13.27
CA ASN A 185 9.38 18.73 -13.76
C ASN A 185 9.73 17.81 -12.58
N PRO A 186 9.01 16.69 -12.37
CA PRO A 186 9.27 15.82 -11.25
C PRO A 186 10.55 14.99 -11.42
N VAL A 187 11.26 14.79 -10.33
CA VAL A 187 12.29 13.75 -10.20
C VAL A 187 11.62 12.41 -9.97
N ARG A 188 11.78 11.47 -10.90
CA ARG A 188 11.08 10.19 -10.94
C ARG A 188 11.98 9.04 -10.47
N VAL A 189 11.97 8.79 -9.16
CA VAL A 189 12.74 7.71 -8.52
C VAL A 189 11.85 6.88 -7.60
N GLY A 190 12.36 5.73 -7.13
CA GLY A 190 11.69 4.89 -6.14
C GLY A 190 11.70 5.51 -4.75
N ALA A 191 10.80 5.04 -3.86
CA ALA A 191 10.73 5.54 -2.49
C ALA A 191 12.02 5.35 -1.69
N ASN A 192 12.76 4.29 -1.97
CA ASN A 192 14.05 3.98 -1.34
C ASN A 192 15.15 5.01 -1.66
N GLU A 193 15.02 5.74 -2.78
CA GLU A 193 16.00 6.70 -3.27
C GLU A 193 15.71 8.13 -2.77
N VAL A 194 14.51 8.37 -2.21
CA VAL A 194 14.05 9.72 -1.81
C VAL A 194 14.96 10.35 -0.76
N TYR A 195 15.35 9.61 0.28
CA TYR A 195 16.20 10.16 1.33
C TYR A 195 17.55 10.62 0.78
N GLY A 196 18.19 9.80 -0.06
CA GLY A 196 19.43 10.15 -0.76
C GLY A 196 19.24 11.35 -1.70
N GLY A 197 18.13 11.39 -2.42
CA GLY A 197 17.75 12.51 -3.28
C GLY A 197 17.57 13.82 -2.52
N LEU A 198 16.93 13.78 -1.35
CA LEU A 198 16.80 14.94 -0.43
C LEU A 198 18.16 15.37 0.13
N GLN A 199 19.01 14.40 0.51
CA GLN A 199 20.33 14.67 1.06
C GLN A 199 21.26 15.36 0.05
N THR A 200 21.21 14.96 -1.21
CA THR A 200 21.99 15.54 -2.31
C THR A 200 21.32 16.75 -2.97
N ARG A 201 20.15 17.14 -2.48
CA ARG A 201 19.30 18.18 -3.08
C ARG A 201 18.88 17.88 -4.53
N MET A 202 18.92 16.63 -4.96
CA MET A 202 18.31 16.20 -6.22
C MET A 202 16.78 16.29 -6.14
N ILE A 203 16.20 16.08 -4.95
CA ILE A 203 14.80 16.27 -4.60
C ILE A 203 14.74 17.37 -3.51
N ASP A 204 13.74 18.23 -3.57
CA ASP A 204 13.50 19.25 -2.55
C ASP A 204 12.05 19.31 -2.05
N THR A 205 11.13 18.63 -2.72
CA THR A 205 9.72 18.60 -2.34
C THR A 205 9.16 17.19 -2.48
N VAL A 206 8.44 16.72 -1.48
CA VAL A 206 7.86 15.37 -1.45
C VAL A 206 6.41 15.38 -0.97
N PRO A 207 5.50 14.61 -1.59
CA PRO A 207 4.19 14.31 -1.04
C PRO A 207 4.33 13.15 -0.05
N CYS A 208 3.88 13.32 1.18
CA CYS A 208 3.82 12.25 2.17
C CYS A 208 2.92 12.62 3.36
N SER A 209 2.66 11.66 4.23
CA SER A 209 2.04 11.92 5.53
C SER A 209 3.10 12.26 6.59
N GLY A 210 2.68 12.88 7.69
CA GLY A 210 3.58 13.19 8.80
C GLY A 210 4.22 11.95 9.39
N ILE A 211 3.44 10.87 9.57
CA ILE A 211 3.96 9.59 10.06
C ILE A 211 4.98 8.98 9.10
N MET A 212 4.76 9.08 7.77
CA MET A 212 5.70 8.61 6.76
C MET A 212 6.97 9.46 6.75
N ALA A 213 6.86 10.79 6.80
CA ALA A 213 8.01 11.69 6.87
C ALA A 213 8.92 11.36 8.06
N VAL A 214 8.35 11.00 9.22
CA VAL A 214 9.09 10.56 10.41
C VAL A 214 9.68 9.17 10.23
N ALA A 215 8.90 8.19 9.78
CA ALA A 215 9.35 6.80 9.62
C ALA A 215 10.50 6.65 8.62
N MET A 216 10.47 7.42 7.54
CA MET A 216 11.50 7.44 6.47
C MET A 216 12.59 8.49 6.72
N GLN A 217 12.52 9.24 7.84
CA GLN A 217 13.45 10.32 8.23
C GLN A 217 13.55 11.48 7.21
N TRP A 218 12.60 11.62 6.30
CA TRP A 218 12.60 12.66 5.27
C TRP A 218 12.51 14.06 5.87
N TYR A 219 11.79 14.21 7.01
CA TYR A 219 11.65 15.48 7.71
C TYR A 219 12.98 16.14 8.07
N THR A 220 14.08 15.38 8.21
CA THR A 220 15.42 15.91 8.55
C THR A 220 16.02 16.79 7.45
N LYS A 221 15.44 16.76 6.24
CA LYS A 221 15.89 17.49 5.05
C LYS A 221 14.85 18.48 4.52
N LEU A 222 13.74 18.65 5.22
CA LEU A 222 12.59 19.45 4.82
C LEU A 222 12.28 20.48 5.90
N ASN A 223 11.90 21.68 5.49
CA ASN A 223 11.69 22.82 6.40
C ASN A 223 10.23 23.30 6.43
N TYR A 224 9.46 22.97 5.40
CA TYR A 224 8.09 23.46 5.20
C TYR A 224 7.13 22.29 5.01
N MET A 225 5.92 22.42 5.54
CA MET A 225 4.86 21.43 5.43
C MET A 225 3.51 22.11 5.19
N ALA A 226 2.80 21.68 4.16
CA ALA A 226 1.44 22.17 3.92
C ALA A 226 0.50 21.79 5.08
N LYS A 227 -0.33 22.75 5.52
CA LYS A 227 -1.42 22.50 6.46
C LYS A 227 -2.48 21.60 5.85
N GLN A 228 -2.86 21.89 4.60
CA GLN A 228 -3.85 21.14 3.83
C GLN A 228 -3.21 19.89 3.21
N ASN A 229 -3.98 18.82 3.14
CA ASN A 229 -3.65 17.64 2.36
C ASN A 229 -4.40 17.67 1.02
N PHE A 230 -3.87 17.01 0.02
CA PHE A 230 -4.52 16.92 -1.29
C PHE A 230 -5.16 15.56 -1.56
N ASN A 231 -4.86 14.54 -0.76
CA ASN A 231 -5.55 13.25 -0.68
C ASN A 231 -5.15 12.49 0.60
N ILE A 232 -5.64 11.26 0.73
CA ILE A 232 -5.21 10.29 1.74
C ILE A 232 -4.28 9.29 1.06
N ILE A 233 -3.22 8.88 1.75
CA ILE A 233 -2.39 7.76 1.30
C ILE A 233 -3.15 6.48 1.61
N ILE A 234 -3.46 5.72 0.57
CA ILE A 234 -4.20 4.48 0.63
C ILE A 234 -3.28 3.35 0.19
N GLY A 235 -3.41 2.21 0.80
CA GLY A 235 -2.70 1.00 0.42
C GLY A 235 -3.47 -0.24 0.80
N GLY A 236 -2.79 -1.37 0.81
CA GLY A 236 -3.35 -2.65 1.23
C GLY A 236 -2.31 -3.76 1.17
N SER A 237 -2.73 -4.91 1.63
CA SER A 237 -1.96 -6.15 1.54
C SER A 237 -2.51 -7.02 0.43
N ILE A 238 -1.63 -7.44 -0.47
CA ILE A 238 -1.96 -8.35 -1.57
C ILE A 238 -1.20 -9.66 -1.45
N VAL A 239 -1.78 -10.73 -1.97
CA VAL A 239 -1.11 -12.02 -2.14
C VAL A 239 -1.40 -12.56 -3.54
N LYS A 240 -0.45 -13.32 -4.11
CA LYS A 240 -0.67 -14.04 -5.37
C LYS A 240 -1.77 -15.08 -5.16
N LYS A 241 -2.80 -15.08 -6.01
CA LYS A 241 -3.94 -15.99 -5.91
C LYS A 241 -3.51 -17.46 -5.83
N GLU A 242 -2.54 -17.89 -6.66
CA GLU A 242 -1.98 -19.23 -6.64
C GLU A 242 -1.47 -19.67 -5.26
N ILE A 243 -0.88 -18.73 -4.48
CA ILE A 243 -0.39 -19.01 -3.13
C ILE A 243 -1.54 -19.05 -2.13
N PHE A 244 -2.52 -18.14 -2.29
CA PHE A 244 -3.73 -18.12 -1.48
C PHE A 244 -4.52 -19.43 -1.63
N ASP A 245 -4.67 -19.94 -2.86
CA ASP A 245 -5.38 -21.17 -3.17
C ASP A 245 -4.70 -22.44 -2.62
N ARG A 246 -3.41 -22.37 -2.25
CA ARG A 246 -2.73 -23.49 -1.58
C ARG A 246 -3.12 -23.64 -0.10
N LEU A 247 -3.66 -22.59 0.50
CA LEU A 247 -4.18 -22.64 1.87
C LEU A 247 -5.49 -23.44 1.89
N THR A 248 -5.75 -24.15 2.98
CA THR A 248 -7.07 -24.74 3.20
C THR A 248 -8.13 -23.64 3.31
N PRO A 249 -9.41 -23.89 3.01
CA PRO A 249 -10.47 -22.87 3.19
C PRO A 249 -10.51 -22.26 4.59
N GLY A 250 -10.19 -23.07 5.63
CA GLY A 250 -10.07 -22.60 7.00
C GLY A 250 -8.89 -21.63 7.18
N ASP A 251 -7.73 -21.96 6.62
CA ASP A 251 -6.53 -21.12 6.73
C ASP A 251 -6.63 -19.85 5.86
N GLN A 252 -7.33 -19.91 4.70
CA GLN A 252 -7.69 -18.73 3.91
C GLN A 252 -8.52 -17.74 4.75
N LYS A 253 -9.56 -18.26 5.42
CA LYS A 253 -10.39 -17.44 6.31
C LYS A 253 -9.57 -16.84 7.44
N ILE A 254 -8.69 -17.61 8.08
CA ILE A 254 -7.78 -17.10 9.14
C ILE A 254 -6.86 -16.01 8.58
N LEU A 255 -6.31 -16.18 7.36
CA LEU A 255 -5.47 -15.15 6.74
C LEU A 255 -6.23 -13.84 6.55
N LEU A 256 -7.45 -13.89 6.00
CA LEU A 256 -8.30 -12.72 5.79
C LEU A 256 -8.71 -12.07 7.12
N ASP A 257 -9.19 -12.84 8.10
CA ASP A 257 -9.62 -12.34 9.40
C ASP A 257 -8.47 -11.68 10.18
N THR A 258 -7.28 -12.29 10.15
CA THR A 258 -6.09 -11.75 10.82
C THR A 258 -5.54 -10.51 10.09
N ALA A 259 -5.59 -10.49 8.76
CA ALA A 259 -5.23 -9.32 7.94
C ALA A 259 -6.14 -8.13 8.27
N GLU A 260 -7.45 -8.35 8.31
CA GLU A 260 -8.44 -7.30 8.63
C GLU A 260 -8.27 -6.75 10.05
N ARG A 261 -7.99 -7.63 11.05
CA ARG A 261 -7.67 -7.17 12.41
C ARG A 261 -6.38 -6.37 12.47
N SER A 262 -5.37 -6.76 11.69
CA SER A 262 -4.10 -6.04 11.55
C SER A 262 -4.31 -4.66 10.92
N ALA A 263 -5.13 -4.57 9.87
CA ALA A 263 -5.47 -3.31 9.21
C ALA A 263 -6.19 -2.35 10.15
N ARG A 264 -7.23 -2.82 10.85
CA ARG A 264 -7.94 -1.99 11.85
C ARG A 264 -7.02 -1.47 12.97
N ALA A 265 -6.05 -2.29 13.39
CA ALA A 265 -5.04 -1.85 14.36
C ALA A 265 -4.10 -0.80 13.76
N MET A 266 -3.76 -0.95 12.47
CA MET A 266 -2.94 0.00 11.71
C MET A 266 -3.65 1.35 11.57
N ASP A 267 -4.91 1.37 11.12
CA ASP A 267 -5.68 2.59 10.89
C ASP A 267 -5.80 3.44 12.16
N LYS A 268 -6.07 2.79 13.32
CA LYS A 268 -6.09 3.47 14.62
C LYS A 268 -4.74 4.16 14.94
N ILE A 269 -3.64 3.50 14.64
CA ILE A 269 -2.30 4.04 14.87
C ILE A 269 -2.01 5.15 13.87
N VAL A 270 -2.34 4.97 12.60
CA VAL A 270 -2.12 5.97 11.56
C VAL A 270 -2.86 7.26 11.88
N ILE A 271 -4.15 7.19 12.20
CA ILE A 271 -4.97 8.38 12.54
C ILE A 271 -4.36 9.13 13.74
N ARG A 272 -4.01 8.39 14.80
CA ARG A 272 -3.43 8.97 16.02
C ARG A 272 -2.03 9.54 15.79
N ASP A 273 -1.18 8.75 15.15
CA ASP A 273 0.25 9.03 15.07
C ASP A 273 0.57 10.00 13.92
N ASP A 274 -0.24 10.06 12.85
CA ASP A 274 -0.09 11.10 11.80
C ASP A 274 -0.40 12.49 12.37
N THR A 275 -1.47 12.60 13.18
CA THR A 275 -1.79 13.85 13.88
C THR A 275 -0.69 14.25 14.88
N LYS A 276 -0.15 13.26 15.63
CA LYS A 276 0.95 13.50 16.56
C LYS A 276 2.23 13.90 15.83
N ALA A 277 2.59 13.18 14.75
CA ALA A 277 3.75 13.48 13.94
C ALA A 277 3.67 14.90 13.35
N TYR A 278 2.50 15.30 12.82
CA TYR A 278 2.26 16.64 12.32
C TYR A 278 2.61 17.71 13.38
N LYS A 279 2.05 17.60 14.59
CA LYS A 279 2.32 18.52 15.70
C LYS A 279 3.80 18.53 16.10
N THR A 280 4.38 17.34 16.26
CA THR A 280 5.80 17.19 16.64
C THR A 280 6.74 17.82 15.61
N LEU A 281 6.44 17.73 14.32
CA LEU A 281 7.25 18.34 13.27
C LEU A 281 7.24 19.87 13.37
N ILE A 282 6.07 20.48 13.66
CA ILE A 282 5.97 21.93 13.92
C ILE A 282 6.76 22.32 15.16
N GLU A 283 6.58 21.59 16.27
CA GLU A 283 7.32 21.83 17.52
C GLU A 283 8.85 21.75 17.33
N ARG A 284 9.31 20.95 16.37
CA ARG A 284 10.73 20.82 15.99
C ARG A 284 11.21 21.87 14.99
N GLY A 285 10.38 22.86 14.68
CA GLY A 285 10.76 24.00 13.86
C GLY A 285 10.39 23.91 12.38
N MET A 286 9.60 22.87 11.97
CA MET A 286 9.06 22.84 10.62
C MET A 286 8.00 23.94 10.44
N THR A 287 8.13 24.73 9.40
CA THR A 287 7.19 25.83 9.10
C THR A 287 5.91 25.29 8.48
N GLU A 288 4.77 25.52 9.14
CA GLU A 288 3.45 25.23 8.55
C GLU A 288 3.12 26.24 7.48
N VAL A 289 2.74 25.75 6.31
CA VAL A 289 2.31 26.56 5.16
C VAL A 289 0.79 26.45 5.02
N ASN A 290 0.09 27.58 5.22
CA ASN A 290 -1.35 27.65 4.98
C ASN A 290 -1.64 27.94 3.49
N LEU A 291 -2.21 26.97 2.80
CA LEU A 291 -2.55 27.09 1.37
C LEU A 291 -3.92 27.75 1.11
N THR A 292 -4.73 27.97 2.16
CA THR A 292 -6.09 28.54 2.02
C THR A 292 -6.15 29.84 1.20
N PRO A 293 -5.20 30.79 1.29
CA PRO A 293 -5.23 32.00 0.48
C PRO A 293 -5.16 31.73 -1.04
N TYR A 294 -4.64 30.57 -1.43
CA TYR A 294 -4.46 30.15 -2.83
C TYR A 294 -5.26 28.90 -3.17
N GLN A 295 -6.25 28.53 -2.34
CA GLN A 295 -7.01 27.28 -2.48
C GLN A 295 -7.63 27.14 -3.88
N ALA A 296 -8.17 28.22 -4.46
CA ALA A 296 -8.77 28.18 -5.80
C ALA A 296 -7.77 27.79 -6.90
N GLU A 297 -6.47 28.15 -6.74
CA GLU A 297 -5.43 27.75 -7.70
C GLU A 297 -5.11 26.26 -7.56
N TRP A 298 -5.01 25.76 -6.32
CA TRP A 298 -4.78 24.35 -6.03
C TRP A 298 -5.95 23.48 -6.52
N ASP A 299 -7.19 23.93 -6.32
CA ASP A 299 -8.40 23.25 -6.78
C ASP A 299 -8.48 23.20 -8.32
N ALA A 300 -8.10 24.28 -8.98
CA ALA A 300 -8.04 24.33 -10.45
C ALA A 300 -7.03 23.33 -11.01
N VAL A 301 -5.83 23.23 -10.41
CA VAL A 301 -4.82 22.24 -10.77
C VAL A 301 -5.33 20.82 -10.52
N ALA A 302 -5.93 20.57 -9.36
CA ALA A 302 -6.49 19.28 -9.01
C ALA A 302 -7.58 18.84 -9.99
N LYS A 303 -8.52 19.74 -10.31
CA LYS A 303 -9.59 19.49 -11.28
C LYS A 303 -9.02 19.16 -12.65
N LYS A 304 -8.11 19.99 -13.17
CA LYS A 304 -7.49 19.77 -14.49
C LYS A 304 -6.73 18.45 -14.54
N SER A 305 -5.99 18.11 -13.47
CA SER A 305 -5.29 16.82 -13.39
C SER A 305 -6.25 15.63 -13.42
N ARG A 306 -7.40 15.70 -12.71
CA ARG A 306 -8.44 14.66 -12.77
C ARG A 306 -9.02 14.48 -14.17
N GLU A 307 -9.26 15.60 -14.87
CA GLU A 307 -9.77 15.61 -16.25
C GLU A 307 -8.78 14.97 -17.23
N GLU A 308 -7.47 15.27 -17.10
CA GLU A 308 -6.42 14.67 -17.94
C GLU A 308 -6.19 13.17 -17.66
N LEU A 309 -6.47 12.72 -16.44
CA LEU A 309 -6.35 11.32 -16.05
C LEU A 309 -7.57 10.49 -16.48
N ALA A 310 -8.75 11.13 -16.60
CA ALA A 310 -9.97 10.47 -17.04
C ALA A 310 -9.83 9.96 -18.49
N GLY A 311 -10.15 8.69 -18.71
CA GLY A 311 -9.98 7.99 -19.99
C GLY A 311 -8.55 7.44 -20.24
N ARG A 312 -7.56 7.84 -19.43
CA ARG A 312 -6.18 7.35 -19.55
C ARG A 312 -5.76 6.42 -18.40
N VAL A 313 -6.18 6.74 -17.19
CA VAL A 313 -5.82 6.01 -15.96
C VAL A 313 -7.04 5.31 -15.38
N TYR A 314 -8.15 5.99 -15.32
CA TYR A 314 -9.45 5.48 -14.90
C TYR A 314 -10.55 6.02 -15.82
N SER A 315 -11.72 5.38 -15.87
CA SER A 315 -12.84 5.84 -16.70
C SER A 315 -13.47 7.10 -16.13
N LYS A 316 -14.06 7.94 -17.02
CA LYS A 316 -14.81 9.10 -16.58
C LYS A 316 -15.98 8.71 -15.68
N SER A 317 -16.69 7.62 -16.02
CA SER A 317 -17.80 7.12 -15.19
C SER A 317 -17.37 6.73 -13.77
N LEU A 318 -16.19 6.12 -13.61
CA LEU A 318 -15.66 5.78 -12.30
C LEU A 318 -15.26 7.06 -11.52
N LEU A 319 -14.65 8.04 -12.18
CA LEU A 319 -14.35 9.33 -11.55
C LEU A 319 -15.63 10.03 -11.08
N ASP A 320 -16.69 10.06 -11.91
CA ASP A 320 -17.97 10.67 -11.58
C ASP A 320 -18.63 9.92 -10.39
N GLN A 321 -18.57 8.58 -10.36
CA GLN A 321 -19.05 7.76 -9.25
C GLN A 321 -18.32 8.09 -7.95
N VAL A 322 -16.98 8.07 -7.96
CA VAL A 322 -16.17 8.38 -6.75
C VAL A 322 -16.41 9.83 -6.31
N THR A 323 -16.59 10.77 -7.25
CA THR A 323 -16.89 12.17 -6.93
C THR A 323 -18.21 12.31 -6.17
N LYS A 324 -19.26 11.58 -6.58
CA LYS A 324 -20.55 11.57 -5.88
C LYS A 324 -20.44 10.96 -4.49
N LEU A 325 -19.79 9.80 -4.38
CA LEU A 325 -19.58 9.12 -3.11
C LEU A 325 -18.76 9.98 -2.14
N ALA A 326 -17.68 10.61 -2.59
CA ALA A 326 -16.85 11.49 -1.77
C ALA A 326 -17.61 12.75 -1.30
N ALA A 327 -18.62 13.19 -2.04
CA ALA A 327 -19.51 14.29 -1.64
C ALA A 327 -20.67 13.84 -0.72
N GLY A 328 -20.76 12.57 -0.33
CA GLY A 328 -21.83 12.03 0.50
C GLY A 328 -23.18 11.94 -0.23
N LYS A 329 -23.18 11.70 -1.54
CA LYS A 329 -24.35 11.66 -2.40
C LYS A 329 -24.54 10.31 -3.07
#